data_f476135e7c7f9f47de8f633e6083e595
#
_entry.id   f476135e7c7f9f47de8f633e6083e595
#
_cell.length_a   1.000
_cell.length_b   1.000
_cell.length_c   1.000
_cell.angle_alpha   90.00
_cell.angle_beta   90.00
_cell.angle_gamma   90.00
#
_symmetry.space_group_name_H-M   'P 1'
#
loop_
_entity.id
_entity.type
_entity.pdbx_description
1 polymer ?
#
loop_
_entity_poly.entity_id
_entity_poly.type
_entity_poly.pdbx_seq_one_letter_code
_entity_poly.pdbx_strand_id
1 'polypeptide(L)'
;MNLGETIVSVGVILMMSVGMTWQGNRIDKLKASNSELTAQLSEQVKINEKYQARITKLNELDTKHTTELTNAKAEIDRLRVSAERNPDRVYIKAECPKSATTSTASMDDATTARPTDTAIRNYWLLRERIAHSEQMILGLQDYIRAECVQ
;
A
#
# COMPACT_ATOMS: atom_id res chain seq x y z
N MET A 1 -36.64 -17.56 78.58
CA MET A 1 -35.85 -17.50 77.33
C MET A 1 -34.59 -18.31 77.58
N ASN A 2 -34.46 -19.50 76.93
CA ASN A 2 -33.35 -20.43 77.28
C ASN A 2 -32.06 -19.90 76.66
N LEU A 3 -31.05 -19.78 77.52
CA LEU A 3 -29.72 -19.27 77.15
C LEU A 3 -29.13 -20.02 75.91
N GLY A 4 -29.46 -21.29 75.75
CA GLY A 4 -29.06 -22.14 74.61
C GLY A 4 -29.69 -21.71 73.27
N GLU A 5 -30.96 -21.31 73.21
CA GLU A 5 -31.60 -20.86 72.02
C GLU A 5 -31.06 -19.50 71.51
N THR A 6 -30.68 -18.61 72.40
CA THR A 6 -30.06 -17.33 72.08
C THR A 6 -28.63 -17.50 71.53
N ILE A 7 -27.86 -18.43 71.97
CA ILE A 7 -26.50 -18.73 71.49
C ILE A 7 -26.60 -19.31 70.07
N VAL A 8 -27.52 -20.23 69.83
CA VAL A 8 -27.73 -20.83 68.50
C VAL A 8 -28.19 -19.78 67.46
N SER A 9 -29.13 -18.91 67.84
CA SER A 9 -29.61 -17.87 66.94
C SER A 9 -28.52 -16.85 66.56
N VAL A 10 -27.70 -16.43 67.50
CA VAL A 10 -26.54 -15.56 67.26
C VAL A 10 -25.50 -16.24 66.36
N GLY A 11 -25.23 -17.54 66.57
CA GLY A 11 -24.33 -18.29 65.69
C GLY A 11 -24.82 -18.38 64.24
N VAL A 12 -26.09 -18.59 63.98
CA VAL A 12 -26.65 -18.62 62.65
C VAL A 12 -26.60 -17.24 61.95
N ILE A 13 -26.85 -16.15 62.70
CA ILE A 13 -26.76 -14.79 62.14
C ILE A 13 -25.30 -14.47 61.75
N LEU A 14 -24.35 -14.83 62.57
CA LEU A 14 -22.93 -14.65 62.24
C LEU A 14 -22.48 -15.46 61.02
N MET A 15 -22.94 -16.71 60.88
CA MET A 15 -22.67 -17.51 59.68
C MET A 15 -23.28 -16.91 58.42
N MET A 16 -24.52 -16.41 58.48
CA MET A 16 -25.18 -15.73 57.35
C MET A 16 -24.44 -14.43 56.96
N SER A 17 -24.01 -13.63 57.94
CA SER A 17 -23.29 -12.38 57.65
C SER A 17 -21.92 -12.64 56.97
N VAL A 18 -21.20 -13.65 57.42
CA VAL A 18 -19.94 -14.06 56.75
C VAL A 18 -20.19 -14.58 55.35
N GLY A 19 -21.26 -15.36 55.13
CA GLY A 19 -21.66 -15.83 53.81
C GLY A 19 -21.99 -14.67 52.82
N MET A 20 -22.74 -13.67 53.30
CA MET A 20 -23.08 -12.49 52.48
C MET A 20 -21.86 -11.65 52.09
N THR A 21 -20.94 -11.42 53.01
CA THR A 21 -19.69 -10.68 52.70
C THR A 21 -18.82 -11.42 51.71
N TRP A 22 -18.72 -12.74 51.82
CA TRP A 22 -17.96 -13.56 50.88
C TRP A 22 -18.56 -13.56 49.48
N GLN A 23 -19.91 -13.64 49.35
CA GLN A 23 -20.61 -13.52 48.08
C GLN A 23 -20.47 -12.12 47.48
N GLY A 24 -20.56 -11.06 48.28
CA GLY A 24 -20.34 -9.68 47.85
C GLY A 24 -18.97 -9.49 47.21
N ASN A 25 -17.92 -9.96 47.86
CA ASN A 25 -16.54 -9.88 47.34
C ASN A 25 -16.36 -10.66 46.00
N ARG A 26 -17.08 -11.78 45.81
CA ARG A 26 -17.07 -12.52 44.56
C ARG A 26 -17.78 -11.75 43.42
N ILE A 27 -18.92 -11.16 43.72
CA ILE A 27 -19.68 -10.36 42.77
C ILE A 27 -18.87 -9.14 42.33
N ASP A 28 -18.19 -8.47 43.24
CA ASP A 28 -17.36 -7.31 42.91
C ASP A 28 -16.16 -7.69 42.03
N LYS A 29 -15.49 -8.81 42.35
CA LYS A 29 -14.42 -9.35 41.49
C LYS A 29 -14.92 -9.71 40.07
N LEU A 30 -16.09 -10.35 39.98
CA LEU A 30 -16.68 -10.70 38.69
C LEU A 30 -17.09 -9.45 37.90
N LYS A 31 -17.65 -8.44 38.55
CA LYS A 31 -17.96 -7.15 37.89
C LYS A 31 -16.70 -6.44 37.42
N ALA A 32 -15.66 -6.40 38.25
CA ALA A 32 -14.36 -5.80 37.84
C ALA A 32 -13.76 -6.52 36.63
N SER A 33 -13.72 -7.87 36.66
CA SER A 33 -13.22 -8.67 35.52
C SER A 33 -14.06 -8.50 34.28
N ASN A 34 -15.38 -8.44 34.40
CA ASN A 34 -16.29 -8.21 33.26
C ASN A 34 -16.08 -6.81 32.67
N SER A 35 -15.91 -5.79 33.52
CA SER A 35 -15.60 -4.43 33.06
C SER A 35 -14.27 -4.37 32.33
N GLU A 36 -13.25 -5.03 32.85
CA GLU A 36 -11.93 -5.12 32.23
C GLU A 36 -11.99 -5.84 30.86
N LEU A 37 -12.65 -6.99 30.80
CA LEU A 37 -12.83 -7.74 29.56
C LEU A 37 -13.60 -6.94 28.51
N THR A 38 -14.62 -6.19 28.95
CA THR A 38 -15.39 -5.32 28.04
C THR A 38 -14.51 -4.19 27.51
N ALA A 39 -13.67 -3.60 28.34
CA ALA A 39 -12.71 -2.57 27.91
C ALA A 39 -11.70 -3.13 26.91
N GLN A 40 -11.10 -4.29 27.20
CA GLN A 40 -10.17 -4.97 26.29
C GLN A 40 -10.83 -5.33 24.96
N LEU A 41 -12.08 -5.84 25.01
CA LEU A 41 -12.81 -6.14 23.78
C LEU A 41 -13.06 -4.89 22.94
N SER A 42 -13.45 -3.78 23.58
CA SER A 42 -13.68 -2.51 22.87
C SER A 42 -12.40 -1.98 22.23
N GLU A 43 -11.27 -2.15 22.89
CA GLU A 43 -9.96 -1.78 22.34
C GLU A 43 -9.59 -2.66 21.14
N GLN A 44 -9.78 -3.98 21.24
CA GLN A 44 -9.54 -4.92 20.13
C GLN A 44 -10.43 -4.62 18.93
N VAL A 45 -11.70 -4.26 19.13
CA VAL A 45 -12.59 -3.84 18.06
C VAL A 45 -12.06 -2.60 17.35
N LYS A 46 -11.64 -1.56 18.10
CA LYS A 46 -11.05 -0.34 17.52
C LYS A 46 -9.76 -0.63 16.73
N ILE A 47 -8.91 -1.51 17.26
CA ILE A 47 -7.68 -1.95 16.57
C ILE A 47 -8.05 -2.64 15.26
N ASN A 48 -9.03 -3.55 15.29
CA ASN A 48 -9.47 -4.26 14.09
C ASN A 48 -10.06 -3.31 13.04
N GLU A 49 -10.92 -2.38 13.44
CA GLU A 49 -11.46 -1.34 12.55
C GLU A 49 -10.34 -0.51 11.90
N LYS A 50 -9.31 -0.13 12.68
CA LYS A 50 -8.14 0.58 12.16
C LYS A 50 -7.36 -0.25 11.13
N TYR A 51 -7.17 -1.55 11.39
CA TYR A 51 -6.53 -2.44 10.42
C TYR A 51 -7.36 -2.62 9.16
N GLN A 52 -8.67 -2.77 9.26
CA GLN A 52 -9.56 -2.88 8.11
C GLN A 52 -9.51 -1.62 7.23
N ALA A 53 -9.58 -0.45 7.84
CA ALA A 53 -9.46 0.83 7.14
C ALA A 53 -8.10 0.96 6.42
N ARG A 54 -7.02 0.52 7.08
CA ARG A 54 -5.67 0.51 6.51
C ARG A 54 -5.56 -0.44 5.31
N ILE A 55 -6.09 -1.65 5.43
CA ILE A 55 -6.10 -2.63 4.33
C ILE A 55 -6.88 -2.08 3.13
N THR A 56 -8.04 -1.48 3.36
CA THR A 56 -8.85 -0.86 2.29
C THR A 56 -8.07 0.23 1.58
N LYS A 57 -7.44 1.12 2.32
CA LYS A 57 -6.62 2.21 1.75
C LYS A 57 -5.43 1.69 0.93
N LEU A 58 -4.73 0.65 1.42
CA LEU A 58 -3.63 0.04 0.68
C LEU A 58 -4.10 -0.64 -0.61
N ASN A 59 -5.24 -1.32 -0.57
CA ASN A 59 -5.84 -1.93 -1.76
C ASN A 59 -6.27 -0.88 -2.80
N GLU A 60 -6.79 0.27 -2.36
CA GLU A 60 -7.11 1.39 -3.25
C GLU A 60 -5.85 1.95 -3.94
N LEU A 61 -4.76 2.13 -3.18
CA LEU A 61 -3.47 2.58 -3.72
C LEU A 61 -2.90 1.57 -4.73
N ASP A 62 -2.91 0.29 -4.41
CA ASP A 62 -2.44 -0.77 -5.30
C ASP A 62 -3.25 -0.80 -6.61
N THR A 63 -4.58 -0.76 -6.51
CA THR A 63 -5.47 -0.72 -7.67
C THR A 63 -5.21 0.51 -8.53
N LYS A 64 -5.02 1.68 -7.92
CA LYS A 64 -4.70 2.93 -8.63
C LYS A 64 -3.41 2.78 -9.43
N HIS A 65 -2.31 2.42 -8.78
CA HIS A 65 -1.00 2.34 -9.43
C HIS A 65 -0.93 1.22 -10.48
N THR A 66 -1.59 0.09 -10.24
CA THR A 66 -1.70 -1.00 -11.22
C THR A 66 -2.47 -0.55 -12.46
N THR A 67 -3.56 0.20 -12.28
CA THR A 67 -4.36 0.75 -13.39
C THR A 67 -3.57 1.78 -14.18
N GLU A 68 -2.88 2.71 -13.50
CA GLU A 68 -2.04 3.72 -14.14
C GLU A 68 -0.90 3.08 -14.94
N LEU A 69 -0.24 2.05 -14.40
CA LEU A 69 0.79 1.30 -15.12
C LEU A 69 0.23 0.60 -16.37
N THR A 70 -0.94 -0.02 -16.25
CA THR A 70 -1.60 -0.69 -17.37
C THR A 70 -1.95 0.31 -18.47
N ASN A 71 -2.48 1.47 -18.12
CA ASN A 71 -2.80 2.55 -19.05
C ASN A 71 -1.54 3.10 -19.73
N ALA A 72 -0.45 3.32 -18.97
CA ALA A 72 0.82 3.78 -19.52
C ALA A 72 1.40 2.78 -20.53
N LYS A 73 1.34 1.48 -20.23
CA LYS A 73 1.76 0.42 -21.16
C LYS A 73 0.92 0.40 -22.44
N ALA A 74 -0.40 0.47 -22.29
CA ALA A 74 -1.31 0.52 -23.44
C ALA A 74 -1.04 1.74 -24.35
N GLU A 75 -0.74 2.89 -23.75
CA GLU A 75 -0.38 4.09 -24.51
C GLU A 75 0.96 3.94 -25.23
N ILE A 76 1.97 3.34 -24.59
CA ILE A 76 3.25 3.04 -25.22
C ILE A 76 3.07 2.09 -26.41
N ASP A 77 2.26 1.05 -26.29
CA ASP A 77 1.96 0.12 -27.38
C ASP A 77 1.21 0.81 -28.51
N ARG A 78 0.23 1.68 -28.20
CA ARG A 78 -0.48 2.49 -29.18
C ARG A 78 0.48 3.40 -29.98
N LEU A 79 1.38 4.09 -29.29
CA LEU A 79 2.37 4.96 -29.90
C LEU A 79 3.37 4.17 -30.74
N ARG A 80 3.77 2.99 -30.29
CA ARG A 80 4.64 2.08 -31.05
C ARG A 80 3.99 1.67 -32.38
N VAL A 81 2.74 1.19 -32.32
CA VAL A 81 2.00 0.81 -33.53
C VAL A 81 1.78 2.00 -34.46
N SER A 82 1.52 3.20 -33.93
CA SER A 82 1.39 4.42 -34.71
C SER A 82 2.72 4.78 -35.38
N ALA A 83 3.84 4.70 -34.69
CA ALA A 83 5.17 4.97 -35.23
C ALA A 83 5.60 3.94 -36.30
N GLU A 84 5.16 2.68 -36.18
CA GLU A 84 5.39 1.66 -37.20
C GLU A 84 4.57 1.93 -38.48
N ARG A 85 3.35 2.48 -38.37
CA ARG A 85 2.47 2.80 -39.51
C ARG A 85 2.86 4.10 -40.20
N ASN A 86 3.20 5.12 -39.42
CA ASN A 86 3.60 6.43 -39.88
C ASN A 86 4.93 6.80 -39.25
N PRO A 87 6.08 6.38 -39.81
CA PRO A 87 7.38 6.74 -39.28
C PRO A 87 7.59 8.24 -39.51
N ASP A 88 7.18 9.06 -38.54
CA ASP A 88 7.55 10.46 -38.51
C ASP A 88 9.08 10.54 -38.50
N ARG A 89 9.64 11.29 -39.44
CA ARG A 89 11.10 11.43 -39.59
C ARG A 89 11.65 12.15 -38.40
N VAL A 90 12.25 11.40 -37.45
CA VAL A 90 13.05 11.99 -36.40
C VAL A 90 14.38 12.43 -37.02
N TYR A 91 14.55 13.74 -37.18
CA TYR A 91 15.81 14.32 -37.61
C TYR A 91 16.80 14.30 -36.47
N ILE A 92 17.76 13.38 -36.51
CA ILE A 92 18.89 13.39 -35.58
C ILE A 92 19.99 14.21 -36.23
N LYS A 93 20.43 15.29 -35.56
CA LYS A 93 21.58 16.08 -35.97
C LYS A 93 22.83 15.25 -35.66
N ALA A 94 23.32 14.51 -36.65
CA ALA A 94 24.52 13.69 -36.54
C ALA A 94 25.64 14.26 -37.44
N GLU A 95 26.82 14.46 -36.89
CA GLU A 95 28.00 14.77 -37.65
C GLU A 95 28.69 13.43 -38.01
N CYS A 96 28.82 13.16 -39.29
CA CYS A 96 29.65 12.02 -39.75
C CYS A 96 31.12 12.33 -39.55
N PRO A 97 31.94 11.45 -38.96
CA PRO A 97 33.37 11.63 -38.93
C PRO A 97 33.88 11.70 -40.37
N LYS A 98 34.65 12.74 -40.70
CA LYS A 98 35.24 12.92 -42.03
C LYS A 98 36.13 11.73 -42.32
N SER A 99 35.78 10.88 -43.25
CA SER A 99 36.66 9.84 -43.80
C SER A 99 37.82 10.51 -44.49
N ALA A 100 39.06 10.13 -44.13
CA ALA A 100 40.30 10.72 -44.65
C ALA A 100 40.64 10.20 -46.07
N THR A 101 39.67 9.82 -46.87
CA THR A 101 39.88 9.44 -48.28
C THR A 101 39.28 10.46 -49.18
N THR A 102 40.19 11.16 -49.89
CA THR A 102 39.93 12.08 -51.00
C THR A 102 39.08 11.43 -52.07
N SER A 103 37.81 11.71 -52.07
CA SER A 103 37.01 11.71 -53.29
C SER A 103 36.14 12.96 -53.26
N THR A 104 36.16 13.68 -54.38
CA THR A 104 35.38 14.88 -54.69
C THR A 104 33.96 14.69 -54.22
N ALA A 105 33.65 15.27 -53.07
CA ALA A 105 32.29 15.27 -52.54
C ALA A 105 31.39 16.11 -53.45
N SER A 106 30.55 15.46 -54.22
CA SER A 106 29.33 16.07 -54.69
C SER A 106 28.60 16.60 -53.49
N MET A 107 28.29 17.89 -53.49
CA MET A 107 27.44 18.55 -52.51
C MET A 107 26.03 18.08 -52.74
N ASP A 108 25.70 16.89 -52.29
CA ASP A 108 24.36 16.40 -52.38
C ASP A 108 23.92 15.74 -51.07
N ASP A 109 22.89 16.33 -50.54
CA ASP A 109 21.92 15.84 -49.59
C ASP A 109 22.54 15.23 -48.31
N ALA A 110 22.47 16.01 -47.23
CA ALA A 110 22.62 15.48 -45.88
C ALA A 110 21.62 14.33 -45.69
N THR A 111 22.12 13.10 -45.97
CA THR A 111 21.31 11.88 -45.75
C THR A 111 20.88 11.85 -44.33
N THR A 112 19.60 12.05 -44.11
CA THR A 112 18.96 12.01 -42.79
C THR A 112 19.26 10.66 -42.18
N ALA A 113 20.08 10.64 -41.11
CA ALA A 113 20.43 9.41 -40.42
C ALA A 113 19.16 8.82 -39.80
N ARG A 114 18.80 7.62 -40.22
CA ARG A 114 17.66 6.88 -39.68
C ARG A 114 18.15 5.97 -38.53
N PRO A 115 17.48 5.92 -37.36
CA PRO A 115 17.80 4.95 -36.34
C PRO A 115 17.71 3.51 -36.86
N THR A 116 18.60 2.65 -36.43
CA THR A 116 18.55 1.23 -36.75
C THR A 116 17.32 0.59 -36.07
N ASP A 117 16.81 -0.52 -36.63
CA ASP A 117 15.69 -1.25 -36.06
C ASP A 117 15.98 -1.72 -34.60
N THR A 118 17.26 -2.01 -34.30
CA THR A 118 17.69 -2.33 -32.95
C THR A 118 17.57 -1.13 -32.02
N ALA A 119 17.93 0.08 -32.47
CA ALA A 119 17.79 1.30 -31.69
C ALA A 119 16.31 1.62 -31.43
N ILE A 120 15.44 1.42 -32.41
CA ILE A 120 14.00 1.61 -32.28
C ILE A 120 13.42 0.63 -31.24
N ARG A 121 13.79 -0.66 -31.32
CA ARG A 121 13.34 -1.65 -30.31
C ARG A 121 13.81 -1.29 -28.91
N ASN A 122 15.08 -0.89 -28.76
CA ASN A 122 15.63 -0.50 -27.47
C ASN A 122 14.98 0.76 -26.91
N TYR A 123 14.62 1.72 -27.76
CA TYR A 123 13.87 2.92 -27.36
C TYR A 123 12.51 2.56 -26.71
N TRP A 124 11.72 1.69 -27.36
CA TRP A 124 10.43 1.29 -26.83
C TRP A 124 10.56 0.48 -25.53
N LEU A 125 11.55 -0.42 -25.44
CA LEU A 125 11.85 -1.16 -24.22
C LEU A 125 12.26 -0.22 -23.07
N LEU A 126 13.09 0.78 -23.37
CA LEU A 126 13.52 1.76 -22.36
C LEU A 126 12.34 2.60 -21.89
N ARG A 127 11.47 3.01 -22.78
CA ARG A 127 10.26 3.78 -22.45
C ARG A 127 9.31 3.00 -21.54
N GLU A 128 9.13 1.72 -21.78
CA GLU A 128 8.34 0.84 -20.90
C GLU A 128 8.96 0.71 -19.51
N ARG A 129 10.31 0.54 -19.45
CA ARG A 129 11.02 0.47 -18.17
C ARG A 129 10.94 1.78 -17.38
N ILE A 130 11.01 2.91 -18.05
CA ILE A 130 10.87 4.24 -17.42
C ILE A 130 9.46 4.37 -16.82
N ALA A 131 8.40 4.06 -17.56
CA ALA A 131 7.03 4.11 -17.06
C ALA A 131 6.83 3.18 -15.86
N HIS A 132 7.40 1.98 -15.90
CA HIS A 132 7.35 1.04 -14.77
C HIS A 132 8.07 1.60 -13.53
N SER A 133 9.27 2.17 -13.71
CA SER A 133 10.03 2.76 -12.59
C SER A 133 9.33 3.98 -12.00
N GLU A 134 8.71 4.80 -12.83
CA GLU A 134 7.93 5.96 -12.39
C GLU A 134 6.76 5.53 -11.51
N GLN A 135 5.98 4.53 -11.93
CA GLN A 135 4.86 4.01 -11.14
C GLN A 135 5.32 3.35 -9.82
N MET A 136 6.47 2.66 -9.82
CA MET A 136 7.03 2.14 -8.56
C MET A 136 7.41 3.27 -7.60
N ILE A 137 8.03 4.34 -8.09
CA ILE A 137 8.42 5.48 -7.26
C ILE A 137 7.18 6.18 -6.70
N LEU A 138 6.16 6.45 -7.52
CA LEU A 138 4.91 7.07 -7.10
C LEU A 138 4.19 6.20 -6.08
N GLY A 139 4.12 4.89 -6.31
CA GLY A 139 3.52 3.94 -5.36
C GLY A 139 4.22 3.94 -4.01
N LEU A 140 5.56 3.93 -4.00
CA LEU A 140 6.34 4.01 -2.76
C LEU A 140 6.15 5.35 -2.04
N GLN A 141 6.08 6.46 -2.76
CA GLN A 141 5.82 7.77 -2.18
C GLN A 141 4.42 7.84 -1.54
N ASP A 142 3.40 7.32 -2.22
CA ASP A 142 2.04 7.28 -1.69
C ASP A 142 1.94 6.34 -0.48
N TYR A 143 2.65 5.20 -0.51
CA TYR A 143 2.76 4.31 0.65
C TYR A 143 3.40 5.01 1.85
N ILE A 144 4.54 5.69 1.65
CA ILE A 144 5.22 6.44 2.73
C ILE A 144 4.31 7.52 3.31
N ARG A 145 3.60 8.27 2.46
CA ARG A 145 2.64 9.30 2.92
C ARG A 145 1.48 8.70 3.70
N ALA A 146 1.00 7.52 3.27
CA ALA A 146 -0.13 6.86 3.92
C ALA A 146 0.23 6.22 5.26
N GLU A 147 1.47 5.71 5.41
CA GLU A 147 1.86 4.85 6.52
C GLU A 147 2.87 5.49 7.47
N CYS A 148 3.73 6.38 6.98
CA CYS A 148 4.85 6.92 7.76
C CYS A 148 4.68 8.39 8.14
N VAL A 149 3.88 9.15 7.41
CA VAL A 149 3.65 10.58 7.68
C VAL A 149 2.22 10.73 8.22
N GLN A 150 2.05 10.51 9.53
CA GLN A 150 0.82 10.83 10.26
C GLN A 150 1.04 12.04 11.12
#